data_35da7fb8becd6a2fa001cf5eba13141a
#
_entry.id   35da7fb8becd6a2fa001cf5eba13141a
#
_cell.length_a   1.000
_cell.length_b   1.000
_cell.length_c   1.000
_cell.angle_alpha   90.00
_cell.angle_beta   90.00
_cell.angle_gamma   90.00
#
_symmetry.space_group_name_H-M   'P 1'
#
loop_
_entity.id
_entity.type
_entity.pdbx_description
1 polymer ?
#
loop_
_entity_poly.entity_id
_entity_poly.type
_entity_poly.pdbx_seq_one_letter_code
_entity_poly.pdbx_strand_id
1 'polypeptide(L)'
;MCGIVGYVGKEQAAPILLDGLERLEYRGYDSAGLAVLGGRRGLQVKKSKGRLSVLKALTDNGRSLTGTLGIGHTRWATHGEPNDINSHPHLSEGRNIAVVHNGIIENYVEIKEFLISQGMHFSSETDTEVVAQLLEYFYDSCGDFMASVYRVLDRIEGAYALGIMCKDTPDSFIAARKDAPLLLGYGDGCNFIASDVTALIKHTRDVAYMNDGEVALVSADGIQVFDEYGQPVEKEHSYVDWDVSAAEKGGYPHFMFKEIMEQPEAVRKTISPRIKEGQIVFDELSLDEDFIRSLDRIFIVACGSSYHVGMVGKYNLERLLRKPVDVQLASEFRYADPLVGPNSLVIVISQSGETLDTMAALREARRLGAKILSIVNVVGSSIARESDDVLYTWAGPEIAVATTKAYSTQLVLLDMLGVYFAKVCGSIGDTEYEEIVEELLALPVKMEAVLEDIDEIKYLASRYFNHNSIFFIGRNLDYALGLEGSLKLKEISYIHSEAYASGELKHGTISLIEDGTLVVALGTYKPLFEKTLSNIIEVKARGADIVALTAESKAADMRKTAENVLSVPDTHVILQPSLGVIPLQLFAYYVALHKGCDIDKPRNLAKSVTVE
;
A
#
# COMPACT_ATOMS: atom_id res chain seq x y z
N MET A 1 8.68 -4.70 -0.93
CA MET A 1 9.09 -3.80 -2.02
C MET A 1 10.40 -3.10 -1.70
N CYS A 2 11.17 -2.75 -2.74
CA CYS A 2 12.45 -2.08 -2.60
C CYS A 2 12.32 -0.56 -2.64
N GLY A 3 13.32 0.17 -2.11
CA GLY A 3 13.41 1.61 -2.20
C GLY A 3 14.61 2.03 -3.04
N ILE A 4 14.40 2.92 -4.01
CA ILE A 4 15.46 3.53 -4.82
C ILE A 4 15.58 5.01 -4.46
N VAL A 5 16.82 5.49 -4.33
CA VAL A 5 17.17 6.91 -4.28
C VAL A 5 18.41 7.13 -5.13
N GLY A 6 18.38 8.14 -6.01
CA GLY A 6 19.55 8.62 -6.74
C GLY A 6 19.73 10.12 -6.50
N TYR A 7 20.97 10.56 -6.52
CA TYR A 7 21.35 11.96 -6.32
C TYR A 7 22.55 12.35 -7.19
N VAL A 8 22.48 13.53 -7.76
CA VAL A 8 23.61 14.21 -8.37
C VAL A 8 23.56 15.71 -8.02
N GLY A 9 24.67 16.28 -7.59
CA GLY A 9 24.71 17.69 -7.19
C GLY A 9 26.06 18.13 -6.69
N LYS A 10 26.09 19.10 -5.77
CA LYS A 10 27.33 19.69 -5.23
C LYS A 10 27.72 19.09 -3.87
N GLU A 11 26.78 18.46 -3.16
CA GLU A 11 27.03 17.90 -1.84
C GLU A 11 27.49 16.43 -1.91
N GLN A 12 27.98 15.89 -0.79
CA GLN A 12 28.33 14.48 -0.71
C GLN A 12 27.07 13.60 -0.84
N ALA A 13 27.04 12.70 -1.82
CA ALA A 13 25.87 11.91 -2.15
C ALA A 13 25.47 10.92 -1.04
N ALA A 14 26.44 10.26 -0.39
CA ALA A 14 26.14 9.17 0.53
C ALA A 14 25.26 9.56 1.72
N PRO A 15 25.46 10.69 2.42
CA PRO A 15 24.55 11.12 3.50
C PRO A 15 23.13 11.41 3.00
N ILE A 16 22.97 12.01 1.83
CA ILE A 16 21.67 12.33 1.21
C ILE A 16 20.94 11.05 0.84
N LEU A 17 21.62 10.10 0.22
CA LEU A 17 21.08 8.79 -0.13
C LEU A 17 20.62 8.03 1.12
N LEU A 18 21.41 8.05 2.21
CA LEU A 18 21.05 7.39 3.46
C LEU A 18 19.83 8.05 4.13
N ASP A 19 19.66 9.37 4.08
CA ASP A 19 18.45 10.05 4.59
C ASP A 19 17.22 9.64 3.77
N GLY A 20 17.32 9.64 2.44
CA GLY A 20 16.23 9.21 1.56
C GLY A 20 15.87 7.72 1.75
N LEU A 21 16.86 6.83 1.84
CA LEU A 21 16.64 5.40 2.07
C LEU A 21 16.03 5.10 3.44
N GLU A 22 16.35 5.89 4.47
CA GLU A 22 15.73 5.76 5.79
C GLU A 22 14.22 5.98 5.75
N ARG A 23 13.78 6.91 4.91
CA ARG A 23 12.37 7.20 4.66
C ARG A 23 11.69 6.14 3.79
N LEU A 24 12.46 5.33 3.05
CA LEU A 24 11.96 4.22 2.25
C LEU A 24 12.11 2.84 2.94
N GLU A 25 12.69 2.77 4.14
CA GLU A 25 12.96 1.50 4.80
C GLU A 25 11.68 0.69 5.09
N TYR A 26 10.52 1.34 5.18
CA TYR A 26 9.22 0.67 5.29
C TYR A 26 8.85 -0.15 4.03
N ARG A 27 9.51 0.14 2.90
CA ARG A 27 9.33 -0.60 1.63
C ARG A 27 10.20 -1.85 1.55
N GLY A 28 11.40 -1.84 2.15
CA GLY A 28 12.31 -2.99 2.14
C GLY A 28 13.40 -2.82 3.19
N TYR A 29 13.73 -3.88 3.91
CA TYR A 29 14.64 -3.85 5.04
C TYR A 29 15.50 -5.12 5.18
N ASP A 30 15.51 -6.00 4.16
CA ASP A 30 16.28 -7.26 4.16
C ASP A 30 17.76 -7.01 3.92
N SER A 31 18.05 -5.99 3.11
CA SER A 31 19.42 -5.53 2.86
C SER A 31 19.40 -4.11 2.29
N ALA A 32 20.54 -3.43 2.35
CA ALA A 32 20.71 -2.10 1.79
C ALA A 32 22.10 -1.91 1.19
N GLY A 33 22.22 -0.95 0.26
CA GLY A 33 23.51 -0.59 -0.28
C GLY A 33 23.51 0.72 -1.06
N LEU A 34 24.72 1.23 -1.27
CA LEU A 34 25.03 2.46 -1.96
C LEU A 34 26.12 2.24 -3.01
N ALA A 35 25.98 2.90 -4.15
CA ALA A 35 27.07 3.18 -5.07
C ALA A 35 27.28 4.70 -5.14
N VAL A 36 28.52 5.15 -4.98
CA VAL A 36 28.90 6.56 -5.04
C VAL A 36 30.08 6.73 -5.98
N LEU A 37 29.98 7.69 -6.88
CA LEU A 37 31.02 8.02 -7.83
C LEU A 37 31.62 9.38 -7.48
N GLY A 38 32.93 9.45 -7.39
CA GLY A 38 33.58 10.71 -7.15
C GLY A 38 35.08 10.68 -7.14
N GLY A 39 35.65 11.69 -7.80
CA GLY A 39 37.06 12.06 -7.80
C GLY A 39 38.03 10.92 -8.04
N ARG A 40 39.12 10.90 -7.29
CA ARG A 40 40.23 9.92 -7.45
C ARG A 40 39.87 8.50 -7.02
N ARG A 41 38.76 8.30 -6.27
CA ARG A 41 38.37 6.97 -5.76
C ARG A 41 37.48 6.18 -6.73
N GLY A 42 36.98 6.81 -7.80
CA GLY A 42 36.11 6.20 -8.78
C GLY A 42 34.79 5.70 -8.17
N LEU A 43 34.28 4.59 -8.71
CA LEU A 43 33.03 3.98 -8.25
C LEU A 43 33.26 3.16 -6.95
N GLN A 44 32.61 3.61 -5.88
CA GLN A 44 32.69 3.01 -4.55
C GLN A 44 31.34 2.39 -4.19
N VAL A 45 31.33 1.11 -3.80
CA VAL A 45 30.11 0.37 -3.44
C VAL A 45 30.22 -0.19 -2.02
N LYS A 46 29.17 0.00 -1.24
CA LYS A 46 28.99 -0.61 0.09
C LYS A 46 27.59 -1.20 0.19
N LYS A 47 27.52 -2.44 0.61
CA LYS A 47 26.26 -3.20 0.76
C LYS A 47 26.30 -3.99 2.06
N SER A 48 25.12 -4.23 2.64
CA SER A 48 24.99 -5.05 3.84
C SER A 48 23.64 -5.74 3.89
N LYS A 49 23.64 -6.99 4.37
CA LYS A 49 22.43 -7.65 4.83
C LYS A 49 21.88 -6.93 6.06
N GLY A 50 20.55 -6.92 6.21
CA GLY A 50 19.84 -6.35 7.34
C GLY A 50 19.40 -4.91 7.13
N ARG A 51 18.93 -4.29 8.20
CA ARG A 51 18.36 -2.94 8.18
C ARG A 51 19.38 -1.89 7.77
N LEU A 52 18.88 -0.75 7.32
CA LEU A 52 19.70 0.41 6.90
C LEU A 52 20.67 0.88 7.98
N SER A 53 20.34 0.68 9.27
CA SER A 53 21.24 1.00 10.39
C SER A 53 22.59 0.28 10.30
N VAL A 54 22.63 -0.94 9.76
CA VAL A 54 23.88 -1.70 9.53
C VAL A 54 24.73 -1.01 8.46
N LEU A 55 24.13 -0.60 7.34
CA LEU A 55 24.82 0.14 6.28
C LEU A 55 25.28 1.53 6.76
N LYS A 56 24.49 2.23 7.58
CA LYS A 56 24.90 3.50 8.21
C LYS A 56 26.16 3.31 9.06
N ALA A 57 26.19 2.30 9.90
CA ALA A 57 27.38 1.97 10.71
C ALA A 57 28.59 1.61 9.84
N LEU A 58 28.40 0.76 8.81
CA LEU A 58 29.47 0.33 7.89
C LEU A 58 30.08 1.52 7.09
N THR A 59 29.31 2.56 6.84
CA THR A 59 29.69 3.73 6.06
C THR A 59 30.05 4.95 6.90
N ASP A 60 30.09 4.84 8.24
CA ASP A 60 30.23 5.99 9.14
C ASP A 60 29.19 7.10 8.82
N ASN A 61 27.92 6.72 8.73
CA ASN A 61 26.82 7.58 8.27
C ASN A 61 27.10 8.26 6.91
N GLY A 62 27.71 7.52 6.00
CA GLY A 62 28.04 7.98 4.65
C GLY A 62 29.41 8.69 4.53
N ARG A 63 30.08 9.02 5.62
CA ARG A 63 31.35 9.81 5.59
C ARG A 63 32.51 9.05 4.95
N SER A 64 32.49 7.72 4.97
CA SER A 64 33.56 6.90 4.38
C SER A 64 33.50 6.81 2.86
N LEU A 65 32.39 7.22 2.24
CA LEU A 65 32.18 7.28 0.79
C LEU A 65 32.26 8.75 0.34
N THR A 66 33.06 9.02 -0.67
CA THR A 66 33.27 10.39 -1.17
C THR A 66 32.88 10.51 -2.64
N GLY A 67 31.97 11.43 -2.93
CA GLY A 67 31.48 11.70 -4.29
C GLY A 67 30.16 12.45 -4.24
N THR A 68 29.85 13.12 -5.34
CA THR A 68 28.68 14.00 -5.48
C THR A 68 27.60 13.40 -6.36
N LEU A 69 27.79 12.20 -6.85
CA LEU A 69 26.86 11.40 -7.64
C LEU A 69 26.73 10.02 -6.99
N GLY A 70 25.49 9.53 -6.84
CA GLY A 70 25.28 8.20 -6.28
C GLY A 70 23.87 7.68 -6.43
N ILE A 71 23.74 6.36 -6.30
CA ILE A 71 22.49 5.63 -6.23
C ILE A 71 22.47 4.74 -4.99
N GLY A 72 21.31 4.56 -4.41
CA GLY A 72 21.11 3.75 -3.22
C GLY A 72 19.85 2.94 -3.28
N HIS A 73 19.83 1.85 -2.51
CA HIS A 73 18.75 0.89 -2.53
C HIS A 73 18.51 0.26 -1.15
N THR A 74 17.23 0.06 -0.81
CA THR A 74 16.79 -0.85 0.25
C THR A 74 16.02 -2.00 -0.38
N ARG A 75 16.41 -3.25 -0.07
CA ARG A 75 15.93 -4.43 -0.75
C ARG A 75 14.87 -5.16 0.08
N TRP A 76 13.82 -5.59 -0.60
CA TRP A 76 12.94 -6.68 -0.25
C TRP A 76 13.27 -7.85 -1.19
N ALA A 77 13.73 -8.97 -0.65
CA ALA A 77 14.23 -10.07 -1.46
C ALA A 77 13.09 -10.80 -2.20
N THR A 78 13.20 -10.87 -3.52
CA THR A 78 12.36 -11.69 -4.41
C THR A 78 13.16 -12.85 -4.99
N HIS A 79 14.35 -12.59 -5.54
CA HIS A 79 15.27 -13.56 -6.14
C HIS A 79 16.59 -13.57 -5.37
N GLY A 80 17.02 -14.74 -4.91
CA GLY A 80 18.21 -14.92 -4.09
C GLY A 80 18.02 -14.49 -2.63
N GLU A 81 18.55 -15.26 -1.69
CA GLU A 81 18.42 -14.98 -0.25
C GLU A 81 19.05 -13.63 0.15
N PRO A 82 18.56 -13.00 1.24
CA PRO A 82 19.18 -11.79 1.78
C PRO A 82 20.61 -12.05 2.28
N ASN A 83 21.59 -11.52 1.55
CA ASN A 83 23.02 -11.52 1.90
C ASN A 83 23.69 -10.31 1.24
N ASP A 84 24.99 -10.08 1.56
CA ASP A 84 25.72 -8.93 1.03
C ASP A 84 25.94 -9.01 -0.49
N ILE A 85 26.03 -10.21 -1.06
CA ILE A 85 26.27 -10.43 -2.49
C ILE A 85 25.01 -10.08 -3.28
N ASN A 86 23.86 -10.57 -2.83
CA ASN A 86 22.56 -10.38 -3.46
C ASN A 86 21.94 -9.00 -3.18
N SER A 87 22.59 -8.16 -2.34
CA SER A 87 22.16 -6.77 -2.10
C SER A 87 22.48 -5.89 -3.30
N HIS A 88 21.62 -4.88 -3.55
CA HIS A 88 21.91 -3.83 -4.52
C HIS A 88 22.83 -2.73 -3.94
N PRO A 89 23.56 -1.99 -4.77
CA PRO A 89 23.67 -2.06 -6.24
C PRO A 89 24.42 -3.30 -6.73
N HIS A 90 24.05 -3.80 -7.93
CA HIS A 90 24.83 -4.78 -8.67
C HIS A 90 25.83 -4.08 -9.59
N LEU A 91 26.99 -4.70 -9.73
CA LEU A 91 28.07 -4.21 -10.59
C LEU A 91 28.20 -5.09 -11.81
N SER A 92 28.60 -4.50 -12.94
CA SER A 92 29.12 -5.23 -14.07
C SER A 92 30.45 -5.92 -13.74
N GLU A 93 30.87 -6.90 -14.54
CA GLU A 93 32.12 -7.68 -14.32
C GLU A 93 33.35 -6.79 -14.26
N GLY A 94 33.48 -5.82 -15.18
CA GLY A 94 34.55 -4.81 -15.18
C GLY A 94 34.41 -3.74 -14.09
N ARG A 95 33.33 -3.77 -13.29
CA ARG A 95 33.03 -2.83 -12.20
C ARG A 95 32.95 -1.36 -12.65
N ASN A 96 32.59 -1.12 -13.89
CA ASN A 96 32.39 0.21 -14.47
C ASN A 96 30.97 0.70 -14.37
N ILE A 97 30.00 -0.21 -14.28
CA ILE A 97 28.56 0.10 -14.24
C ILE A 97 27.98 -0.41 -12.93
N ALA A 98 27.13 0.41 -12.29
CA ALA A 98 26.38 0.05 -11.10
C ALA A 98 24.87 0.23 -11.36
N VAL A 99 24.06 -0.75 -10.95
CA VAL A 99 22.62 -0.77 -11.18
C VAL A 99 21.86 -1.02 -9.87
N VAL A 100 20.85 -0.22 -9.61
CA VAL A 100 19.80 -0.51 -8.63
C VAL A 100 18.49 -0.77 -9.37
N HIS A 101 17.67 -1.69 -8.87
CA HIS A 101 16.47 -2.15 -9.55
C HIS A 101 15.34 -2.45 -8.56
N ASN A 102 14.15 -1.96 -8.87
CA ASN A 102 12.88 -2.42 -8.31
C ASN A 102 12.09 -3.09 -9.41
N GLY A 103 11.57 -4.28 -9.18
CA GLY A 103 10.83 -5.07 -10.15
C GLY A 103 11.34 -6.49 -10.26
N ILE A 104 11.00 -7.15 -11.36
CA ILE A 104 11.48 -8.50 -11.72
C ILE A 104 11.79 -8.51 -13.21
N ILE A 105 12.99 -8.98 -13.57
CA ILE A 105 13.34 -9.28 -14.96
C ILE A 105 12.94 -10.73 -15.25
N GLU A 106 11.81 -10.93 -15.89
CA GLU A 106 11.19 -12.25 -16.07
C GLU A 106 12.05 -13.20 -16.92
N ASN A 107 12.68 -12.68 -17.96
CA ASN A 107 13.55 -13.46 -18.86
C ASN A 107 15.02 -13.49 -18.41
N TYR A 108 15.32 -13.22 -17.12
CA TYR A 108 16.71 -13.15 -16.63
C TYR A 108 17.50 -14.43 -16.85
N VAL A 109 16.88 -15.59 -16.80
CA VAL A 109 17.56 -16.89 -17.00
C VAL A 109 18.12 -16.99 -18.41
N GLU A 110 17.31 -16.67 -19.41
CA GLU A 110 17.73 -16.67 -20.82
C GLU A 110 18.88 -15.67 -21.06
N ILE A 111 18.76 -14.46 -20.53
CA ILE A 111 19.80 -13.42 -20.66
C ILE A 111 21.09 -13.88 -19.97
N LYS A 112 21.00 -14.48 -18.78
CA LYS A 112 22.14 -15.01 -18.03
C LYS A 112 22.88 -16.10 -18.82
N GLU A 113 22.14 -17.07 -19.38
CA GLU A 113 22.71 -18.13 -20.20
C GLU A 113 23.41 -17.56 -21.45
N PHE A 114 22.79 -16.60 -22.12
CA PHE A 114 23.40 -15.89 -23.23
C PHE A 114 24.75 -15.24 -22.83
N LEU A 115 24.77 -14.44 -21.75
CA LEU A 115 25.96 -13.72 -21.29
C LEU A 115 27.06 -14.68 -20.84
N ILE A 116 26.72 -15.78 -20.17
CA ILE A 116 27.69 -16.85 -19.85
C ILE A 116 28.29 -17.44 -21.12
N SER A 117 27.51 -17.64 -22.18
CA SER A 117 28.02 -18.11 -23.47
C SER A 117 29.00 -17.13 -24.14
N GLN A 118 28.89 -15.83 -23.80
CA GLN A 118 29.84 -14.78 -24.22
C GLN A 118 31.05 -14.67 -23.31
N GLY A 119 31.18 -15.52 -22.28
CA GLY A 119 32.32 -15.56 -21.36
C GLY A 119 32.19 -14.68 -20.12
N MET A 120 31.01 -14.09 -19.83
CA MET A 120 30.76 -13.27 -18.65
C MET A 120 30.48 -14.11 -17.42
N HIS A 121 30.90 -13.63 -16.25
CA HIS A 121 30.71 -14.31 -14.96
C HIS A 121 29.71 -13.57 -14.09
N PHE A 122 28.95 -14.34 -13.32
CA PHE A 122 27.93 -13.84 -12.39
C PHE A 122 28.34 -14.14 -10.95
N SER A 123 28.12 -13.17 -10.07
CA SER A 123 28.44 -13.27 -8.64
C SER A 123 27.21 -13.49 -7.76
N SER A 124 26.05 -13.04 -8.21
CA SER A 124 24.81 -13.10 -7.43
C SER A 124 23.78 -14.08 -8.02
N GLU A 125 22.74 -14.33 -7.22
CA GLU A 125 21.58 -15.13 -7.59
C GLU A 125 20.39 -14.27 -8.02
N THR A 126 20.59 -12.94 -8.15
CA THR A 126 19.51 -12.00 -8.47
C THR A 126 19.28 -11.90 -9.97
N ASP A 127 18.03 -11.59 -10.32
CA ASP A 127 17.63 -11.21 -11.68
C ASP A 127 18.29 -9.90 -12.14
N THR A 128 18.58 -9.00 -11.22
CA THR A 128 19.11 -7.66 -11.52
C THR A 128 20.55 -7.66 -12.05
N GLU A 129 21.38 -8.62 -11.66
CA GLU A 129 22.78 -8.66 -12.12
C GLU A 129 22.87 -8.79 -13.65
N VAL A 130 21.88 -9.42 -14.30
CA VAL A 130 21.85 -9.56 -15.75
C VAL A 130 21.79 -8.19 -16.44
N VAL A 131 21.13 -7.20 -15.82
CA VAL A 131 21.04 -5.84 -16.37
C VAL A 131 22.42 -5.17 -16.38
N ALA A 132 23.16 -5.25 -15.27
CA ALA A 132 24.52 -4.68 -15.19
C ALA A 132 25.48 -5.32 -16.19
N GLN A 133 25.42 -6.66 -16.31
CA GLN A 133 26.26 -7.42 -17.24
C GLN A 133 25.88 -7.14 -18.71
N LEU A 134 24.59 -7.09 -19.03
CA LEU A 134 24.09 -6.83 -20.38
C LEU A 134 24.43 -5.39 -20.84
N LEU A 135 24.39 -4.42 -19.91
CA LEU A 135 24.84 -3.04 -20.16
C LEU A 135 26.32 -3.00 -20.54
N GLU A 136 27.20 -3.68 -19.80
CA GLU A 136 28.63 -3.73 -20.13
C GLU A 136 28.88 -4.39 -21.49
N TYR A 137 28.21 -5.53 -21.75
CA TYR A 137 28.29 -6.23 -23.02
C TYR A 137 27.96 -5.33 -24.23
N PHE A 138 26.88 -4.56 -24.14
CA PHE A 138 26.50 -3.64 -25.20
C PHE A 138 27.40 -2.40 -25.25
N TYR A 139 27.77 -1.86 -24.09
CA TYR A 139 28.65 -0.67 -24.02
C TYR A 139 30.02 -0.93 -24.59
N ASP A 140 30.64 -2.07 -24.29
CA ASP A 140 31.94 -2.48 -24.86
C ASP A 140 31.86 -2.63 -26.38
N SER A 141 30.67 -3.00 -26.91
CA SER A 141 30.50 -3.20 -28.34
C SER A 141 30.25 -1.91 -29.13
N CYS A 142 29.61 -0.89 -28.54
CA CYS A 142 29.16 0.31 -29.27
C CYS A 142 29.82 1.61 -28.78
N GLY A 143 30.37 1.66 -27.56
CA GLY A 143 31.01 2.85 -26.99
C GLY A 143 30.04 4.00 -26.63
N ASP A 144 28.73 3.82 -26.79
CA ASP A 144 27.70 4.77 -26.46
C ASP A 144 26.83 4.23 -25.31
N PHE A 145 26.91 4.89 -24.16
CA PHE A 145 26.23 4.40 -22.95
C PHE A 145 24.71 4.51 -23.03
N MET A 146 24.18 5.62 -23.57
CA MET A 146 22.74 5.80 -23.74
C MET A 146 22.17 4.79 -24.74
N ALA A 147 22.83 4.58 -25.87
CA ALA A 147 22.42 3.57 -26.84
C ALA A 147 22.47 2.15 -26.25
N SER A 148 23.42 1.88 -25.32
CA SER A 148 23.51 0.59 -24.62
C SER A 148 22.34 0.39 -23.67
N VAL A 149 21.88 1.44 -23.00
CA VAL A 149 20.67 1.39 -22.15
C VAL A 149 19.44 1.01 -22.99
N TYR A 150 19.19 1.68 -24.10
CA TYR A 150 18.06 1.32 -24.97
C TYR A 150 18.12 -0.13 -25.46
N ARG A 151 19.29 -0.63 -25.86
CA ARG A 151 19.44 -2.04 -26.25
C ARG A 151 19.16 -3.02 -25.12
N VAL A 152 19.44 -2.64 -23.88
CA VAL A 152 19.10 -3.46 -22.71
C VAL A 152 17.60 -3.44 -22.50
N LEU A 153 16.95 -2.25 -22.53
CA LEU A 153 15.51 -2.10 -22.34
C LEU A 153 14.69 -2.84 -23.40
N ASP A 154 15.18 -2.89 -24.65
CA ASP A 154 14.57 -3.68 -25.73
C ASP A 154 14.64 -5.20 -25.50
N ARG A 155 15.55 -5.66 -24.64
CA ARG A 155 15.80 -7.08 -24.45
C ARG A 155 15.25 -7.65 -23.15
N ILE A 156 15.09 -6.81 -22.12
CA ILE A 156 14.56 -7.26 -20.84
C ILE A 156 13.03 -7.29 -20.86
N GLU A 157 12.45 -8.31 -20.24
CA GLU A 157 11.01 -8.46 -20.06
C GLU A 157 10.65 -8.33 -18.58
N GLY A 158 9.41 -7.85 -18.28
CA GLY A 158 8.91 -7.67 -16.93
C GLY A 158 8.88 -6.21 -16.47
N ALA A 159 8.62 -6.01 -15.18
CA ALA A 159 8.52 -4.70 -14.54
C ALA A 159 9.89 -4.22 -14.02
N TYR A 160 10.24 -2.95 -14.27
CA TYR A 160 11.47 -2.39 -13.75
C TYR A 160 11.38 -0.89 -13.45
N ALA A 161 12.04 -0.48 -12.37
CA ALA A 161 12.53 0.88 -12.14
C ALA A 161 14.03 0.78 -11.89
N LEU A 162 14.83 1.40 -12.76
CA LEU A 162 16.28 1.29 -12.79
C LEU A 162 16.94 2.63 -12.45
N GLY A 163 17.99 2.59 -11.62
CA GLY A 163 18.98 3.66 -11.48
C GLY A 163 20.32 3.11 -11.91
N ILE A 164 20.95 3.73 -12.91
CA ILE A 164 22.12 3.20 -13.62
C ILE A 164 23.24 4.25 -13.60
N MET A 165 24.39 3.89 -13.05
CA MET A 165 25.61 4.72 -13.05
C MET A 165 26.70 4.08 -13.88
N CYS A 166 27.42 4.90 -14.66
CA CYS A 166 28.62 4.50 -15.36
C CYS A 166 29.81 5.35 -14.91
N LYS A 167 30.94 4.73 -14.69
CA LYS A 167 32.21 5.41 -14.30
C LYS A 167 32.68 6.44 -15.32
N ASP A 168 32.38 6.19 -16.61
CA ASP A 168 32.80 7.04 -17.71
C ASP A 168 31.87 8.26 -17.91
N THR A 169 30.72 8.32 -17.22
CA THR A 169 29.79 9.46 -17.20
C THR A 169 29.70 10.03 -15.77
N PRO A 170 30.79 10.65 -15.24
CA PRO A 170 30.88 10.99 -13.82
C PRO A 170 29.92 12.10 -13.33
N ASP A 171 29.29 12.83 -14.25
CA ASP A 171 28.45 13.99 -13.96
C ASP A 171 26.95 13.68 -14.11
N SER A 172 26.60 12.45 -14.46
CA SER A 172 25.21 12.04 -14.67
C SER A 172 24.98 10.55 -14.40
N PHE A 173 23.73 10.21 -14.15
CA PHE A 173 23.24 8.83 -14.14
C PHE A 173 21.96 8.72 -14.94
N ILE A 174 21.58 7.49 -15.29
CA ILE A 174 20.37 7.22 -16.07
C ILE A 174 19.31 6.57 -15.18
N ALA A 175 18.07 6.96 -15.38
CA ALA A 175 16.90 6.31 -14.83
C ALA A 175 16.03 5.76 -15.95
N ALA A 176 15.43 4.58 -15.76
CA ALA A 176 14.48 4.00 -16.71
C ALA A 176 13.34 3.31 -15.95
N ARG A 177 12.15 3.30 -16.54
CA ARG A 177 10.96 2.79 -15.88
C ARG A 177 10.03 2.03 -16.81
N LYS A 178 9.46 0.90 -16.30
CA LYS A 178 8.30 0.20 -16.86
C LYS A 178 7.57 -0.52 -15.72
N ASP A 179 6.29 -0.26 -15.53
CA ASP A 179 5.39 -0.91 -14.55
C ASP A 179 5.82 -0.83 -13.07
N ALA A 180 6.94 -0.20 -12.74
CA ALA A 180 7.41 0.02 -11.37
C ALA A 180 7.56 1.52 -11.08
N PRO A 181 7.20 2.02 -9.87
CA PRO A 181 7.19 3.44 -9.58
C PRO A 181 8.60 4.04 -9.57
N LEU A 182 8.77 5.16 -10.32
CA LEU A 182 9.96 5.99 -10.31
C LEU A 182 9.58 7.44 -10.62
N LEU A 183 10.15 8.37 -9.87
CA LEU A 183 9.94 9.81 -10.05
C LEU A 183 11.26 10.57 -10.08
N LEU A 184 11.22 11.72 -10.70
CA LEU A 184 12.30 12.69 -10.83
C LEU A 184 12.08 13.80 -9.80
N GLY A 185 13.15 14.26 -9.15
CA GLY A 185 13.11 15.38 -8.21
C GLY A 185 14.03 16.50 -8.68
N TYR A 186 13.51 17.72 -8.76
CA TYR A 186 14.22 18.91 -9.23
C TYR A 186 14.63 19.78 -8.06
N GLY A 187 15.94 20.03 -7.92
CA GLY A 187 16.49 20.89 -6.87
C GLY A 187 17.36 22.01 -7.43
N ASP A 188 17.82 22.92 -6.57
CA ASP A 188 18.72 24.00 -6.97
C ASP A 188 20.17 23.53 -7.09
N GLY A 189 20.61 23.28 -8.33
CA GLY A 189 21.95 22.74 -8.64
C GLY A 189 22.16 21.30 -8.16
N CYS A 190 21.06 20.55 -8.04
CA CYS A 190 21.06 19.11 -7.76
C CYS A 190 19.76 18.47 -8.23
N ASN A 191 19.81 17.20 -8.61
CA ASN A 191 18.64 16.47 -9.05
C ASN A 191 18.63 15.05 -8.48
N PHE A 192 17.43 14.45 -8.47
CA PHE A 192 17.16 13.20 -7.78
C PHE A 192 16.35 12.24 -8.63
N ILE A 193 16.42 10.96 -8.28
CA ILE A 193 15.37 9.99 -8.56
C ILE A 193 14.95 9.33 -7.25
N ALA A 194 13.70 8.91 -7.17
CA ALA A 194 13.21 8.09 -6.07
C ALA A 194 12.06 7.18 -6.51
N SER A 195 11.91 6.06 -5.83
CA SER A 195 10.74 5.20 -6.00
C SER A 195 9.51 5.68 -5.24
N ASP A 196 9.66 6.69 -4.38
CA ASP A 196 8.58 7.33 -3.63
C ASP A 196 8.99 8.75 -3.22
N VAL A 197 8.04 9.67 -3.28
CA VAL A 197 8.25 11.10 -2.99
C VAL A 197 8.71 11.36 -1.54
N THR A 198 8.36 10.49 -0.61
CA THR A 198 8.77 10.61 0.81
C THR A 198 10.28 10.64 0.99
N ALA A 199 11.03 10.00 0.08
CA ALA A 199 12.48 10.04 0.08
C ALA A 199 13.06 11.44 -0.19
N LEU A 200 12.36 12.27 -0.95
CA LEU A 200 12.86 13.54 -1.48
C LEU A 200 12.35 14.78 -0.75
N ILE A 201 11.28 14.66 0.01
CA ILE A 201 10.49 15.79 0.55
C ILE A 201 11.30 16.80 1.40
N LYS A 202 12.45 16.38 1.96
CA LYS A 202 13.39 17.28 2.65
C LYS A 202 14.27 18.08 1.70
N HIS A 203 14.51 17.56 0.50
CA HIS A 203 15.47 18.13 -0.43
C HIS A 203 14.77 18.89 -1.55
N THR A 204 13.66 18.37 -2.04
CA THR A 204 12.81 19.04 -3.03
C THR A 204 11.37 18.61 -2.91
N ARG A 205 10.45 19.50 -3.30
CA ARG A 205 9.01 19.23 -3.45
C ARG A 205 8.57 19.33 -4.89
N ASP A 206 9.45 19.74 -5.79
CA ASP A 206 9.22 19.79 -7.22
C ASP A 206 9.60 18.46 -7.83
N VAL A 207 8.60 17.71 -8.31
CA VAL A 207 8.76 16.35 -8.82
C VAL A 207 8.04 16.16 -10.15
N ALA A 208 8.51 15.20 -10.93
CA ALA A 208 7.78 14.70 -12.10
C ALA A 208 7.77 13.17 -12.08
N TYR A 209 6.63 12.59 -12.44
CA TYR A 209 6.49 11.14 -12.52
C TYR A 209 6.91 10.64 -13.90
N MET A 210 7.74 9.61 -13.94
CA MET A 210 8.09 8.93 -15.18
C MET A 210 6.93 8.06 -15.66
N ASN A 211 6.75 7.96 -16.97
CA ASN A 211 5.83 7.03 -17.61
C ASN A 211 6.58 5.75 -18.04
N ASP A 212 5.83 4.71 -18.40
CA ASP A 212 6.41 3.47 -18.88
C ASP A 212 7.15 3.68 -20.20
N GLY A 213 8.33 3.08 -20.31
CA GLY A 213 9.22 3.23 -21.47
C GLY A 213 10.10 4.49 -21.47
N GLU A 214 9.89 5.42 -20.53
CA GLU A 214 10.71 6.62 -20.45
C GLU A 214 12.11 6.34 -19.86
N VAL A 215 13.09 7.07 -20.39
CA VAL A 215 14.49 7.08 -19.96
C VAL A 215 14.88 8.52 -19.60
N ALA A 216 15.43 8.73 -18.41
CA ALA A 216 15.88 10.05 -17.97
C ALA A 216 17.40 10.08 -17.79
N LEU A 217 18.05 11.08 -18.38
CA LEU A 217 19.44 11.45 -18.10
C LEU A 217 19.43 12.53 -17.02
N VAL A 218 19.96 12.20 -15.84
CA VAL A 218 19.91 13.05 -14.65
C VAL A 218 21.30 13.59 -14.36
N SER A 219 21.47 14.92 -14.45
CA SER A 219 22.70 15.65 -14.13
C SER A 219 22.43 16.73 -13.09
N ALA A 220 23.48 17.34 -12.53
CA ALA A 220 23.31 18.45 -11.58
C ALA A 220 22.66 19.70 -12.21
N ASP A 221 22.87 19.90 -13.51
CA ASP A 221 22.38 21.06 -14.25
C ASP A 221 20.96 20.89 -14.77
N GLY A 222 20.41 19.67 -14.79
CA GLY A 222 19.05 19.40 -15.26
C GLY A 222 18.78 17.92 -15.52
N ILE A 223 17.52 17.65 -15.85
CA ILE A 223 17.02 16.31 -16.20
C ILE A 223 16.48 16.38 -17.64
N GLN A 224 16.94 15.47 -18.47
CA GLN A 224 16.40 15.27 -19.82
C GLN A 224 15.67 13.93 -19.87
N VAL A 225 14.42 13.94 -20.30
CA VAL A 225 13.59 12.74 -20.42
C VAL A 225 13.36 12.42 -21.88
N PHE A 226 13.41 11.14 -22.20
CA PHE A 226 13.21 10.62 -23.54
C PHE A 226 12.19 9.48 -23.49
N ASP A 227 11.44 9.31 -24.57
CA ASP A 227 10.54 8.17 -24.75
C ASP A 227 11.28 6.87 -25.12
N GLU A 228 10.55 5.79 -25.34
CA GLU A 228 11.08 4.49 -25.77
C GLU A 228 11.81 4.52 -27.13
N TYR A 229 11.57 5.56 -27.94
CA TYR A 229 12.24 5.77 -29.24
C TYR A 229 13.40 6.76 -29.16
N GLY A 230 13.74 7.26 -27.95
CA GLY A 230 14.79 8.25 -27.76
C GLY A 230 14.41 9.67 -28.15
N GLN A 231 13.10 9.99 -28.28
CA GLN A 231 12.66 11.34 -28.55
C GLN A 231 12.50 12.11 -27.23
N PRO A 232 12.91 13.41 -27.17
CA PRO A 232 12.75 14.21 -25.97
C PRO A 232 11.27 14.37 -25.56
N VAL A 233 11.00 14.25 -24.26
CA VAL A 233 9.69 14.41 -23.65
C VAL A 233 9.75 15.52 -22.62
N GLU A 234 8.84 16.49 -22.71
CA GLU A 234 8.62 17.48 -21.65
C GLU A 234 7.76 16.88 -20.53
N LYS A 235 8.20 17.06 -19.28
CA LYS A 235 7.48 16.53 -18.11
C LYS A 235 6.66 17.64 -17.43
N GLU A 236 5.45 17.29 -17.07
CA GLU A 236 4.65 18.13 -16.18
C GLU A 236 5.17 17.99 -14.74
N HIS A 237 5.44 19.13 -14.12
CA HIS A 237 5.90 19.18 -12.74
C HIS A 237 4.74 19.20 -11.76
N SER A 238 4.88 18.44 -10.68
CA SER A 238 3.94 18.40 -9.57
C SER A 238 4.62 18.91 -8.30
N TYR A 239 3.96 19.82 -7.60
CA TYR A 239 4.46 20.31 -6.32
C TYR A 239 3.83 19.54 -5.17
N VAL A 240 4.68 18.94 -4.32
CA VAL A 240 4.25 18.14 -3.17
C VAL A 240 4.00 19.03 -1.96
N ASP A 241 2.75 19.23 -1.60
CA ASP A 241 2.33 20.11 -0.49
C ASP A 241 2.17 19.36 0.86
N TRP A 242 2.90 18.28 1.07
CA TRP A 242 2.83 17.54 2.33
C TRP A 242 3.74 18.18 3.38
N ASP A 243 3.24 18.24 4.62
CA ASP A 243 4.07 18.59 5.77
C ASP A 243 5.05 17.45 6.09
N VAL A 244 6.34 17.75 6.16
CA VAL A 244 7.39 16.79 6.55
C VAL A 244 7.09 16.17 7.91
N SER A 245 6.49 16.93 8.83
CA SER A 245 6.09 16.46 10.16
C SER A 245 5.02 15.38 10.13
N ALA A 246 4.20 15.33 9.07
CA ALA A 246 3.19 14.28 8.90
C ALA A 246 3.82 12.88 8.71
N ALA A 247 5.01 12.82 8.15
CA ALA A 247 5.79 11.58 7.98
C ALA A 247 6.69 11.26 9.19
N GLU A 248 6.53 11.94 10.32
CA GLU A 248 7.24 11.70 11.58
C GLU A 248 6.30 11.11 12.63
N LYS A 249 6.86 10.41 13.65
CA LYS A 249 6.04 9.78 14.70
C LYS A 249 5.29 10.76 15.59
N GLY A 250 5.69 12.04 15.62
CA GLY A 250 4.99 13.09 16.37
C GLY A 250 4.82 12.81 17.88
N GLY A 251 5.79 12.12 18.51
CA GLY A 251 5.74 11.73 19.92
C GLY A 251 5.06 10.39 20.21
N TYR A 252 4.47 9.73 19.22
CA TYR A 252 3.91 8.39 19.38
C TYR A 252 5.01 7.31 19.36
N PRO A 253 4.81 6.17 20.06
CA PRO A 253 5.81 5.11 20.09
C PRO A 253 5.98 4.41 18.72
N HIS A 254 4.88 4.27 17.96
CA HIS A 254 4.83 3.61 16.67
C HIS A 254 4.02 4.43 15.66
N PHE A 255 4.34 4.31 14.37
CA PHE A 255 3.54 4.89 13.29
C PHE A 255 2.12 4.35 13.27
N MET A 256 1.96 3.03 13.40
CA MET A 256 0.62 2.42 13.41
C MET A 256 -0.27 3.02 14.50
N PHE A 257 0.26 3.24 15.71
CA PHE A 257 -0.54 3.84 16.77
C PHE A 257 -0.92 5.29 16.46
N LYS A 258 0.05 6.10 15.95
CA LYS A 258 -0.23 7.44 15.45
C LYS A 258 -1.34 7.43 14.41
N GLU A 259 -1.25 6.54 13.42
CA GLU A 259 -2.20 6.44 12.30
C GLU A 259 -3.58 5.95 12.75
N ILE A 260 -3.66 5.10 13.78
CA ILE A 260 -4.94 4.77 14.44
C ILE A 260 -5.54 6.02 15.09
N MET A 261 -4.74 6.81 15.81
CA MET A 261 -5.21 8.03 16.49
C MET A 261 -5.56 9.17 15.51
N GLU A 262 -5.00 9.16 14.30
CA GLU A 262 -5.27 10.14 13.24
C GLU A 262 -6.57 9.86 12.46
N GLN A 263 -7.23 8.73 12.64
CA GLN A 263 -8.41 8.34 11.87
C GLN A 263 -9.53 9.39 11.87
N PRO A 264 -9.91 10.01 13.02
CA PRO A 264 -10.96 11.03 13.02
C PRO A 264 -10.65 12.19 12.08
N GLU A 265 -9.42 12.69 12.12
CA GLU A 265 -8.98 13.81 11.28
C GLU A 265 -8.85 13.41 9.81
N ALA A 266 -8.34 12.22 9.52
CA ALA A 266 -8.25 11.68 8.17
C ALA A 266 -9.66 11.52 7.54
N VAL A 267 -10.61 10.99 8.29
CA VAL A 267 -12.02 10.85 7.86
C VAL A 267 -12.66 12.23 7.67
N ARG A 268 -12.40 13.21 8.55
CA ARG A 268 -12.89 14.59 8.40
C ARG A 268 -12.39 15.20 7.09
N LYS A 269 -11.11 15.05 6.77
CA LYS A 269 -10.51 15.52 5.50
C LYS A 269 -11.08 14.83 4.26
N THR A 270 -11.48 13.57 4.38
CA THR A 270 -12.13 12.82 3.31
C THR A 270 -13.55 13.32 3.05
N ILE A 271 -14.32 13.60 4.10
CA ILE A 271 -15.75 13.96 4.04
C ILE A 271 -15.94 15.44 3.68
N SER A 272 -15.22 16.35 4.38
CA SER A 272 -15.52 17.79 4.35
C SER A 272 -15.53 18.43 2.97
N PRO A 273 -14.62 18.09 2.02
CA PRO A 273 -14.65 18.66 0.69
C PRO A 273 -15.86 18.22 -0.14
N ARG A 274 -16.51 17.11 0.24
CA ARG A 274 -17.56 16.42 -0.53
C ARG A 274 -18.96 16.55 0.05
N ILE A 275 -19.12 17.30 1.14
CA ILE A 275 -20.45 17.66 1.67
C ILE A 275 -20.60 19.17 1.59
N LYS A 276 -21.47 19.65 0.69
CA LYS A 276 -21.76 21.06 0.45
C LYS A 276 -23.25 21.29 0.68
N GLU A 277 -23.60 22.22 1.58
CA GLU A 277 -25.00 22.57 1.89
C GLU A 277 -25.89 21.34 2.22
N GLY A 278 -25.32 20.35 2.94
CA GLY A 278 -26.01 19.11 3.30
C GLY A 278 -26.19 18.10 2.16
N GLN A 279 -25.50 18.30 1.03
CA GLN A 279 -25.52 17.39 -0.11
C GLN A 279 -24.13 16.78 -0.35
N ILE A 280 -24.10 15.49 -0.71
CA ILE A 280 -22.86 14.83 -1.18
C ILE A 280 -22.63 15.25 -2.62
N VAL A 281 -21.44 15.81 -2.89
CA VAL A 281 -21.02 16.29 -4.20
C VAL A 281 -19.64 15.74 -4.52
N PHE A 282 -19.49 15.18 -5.69
CA PHE A 282 -18.21 14.72 -6.23
C PHE A 282 -17.85 15.53 -7.46
N ASP A 283 -17.18 16.67 -7.28
CA ASP A 283 -16.72 17.52 -8.40
C ASP A 283 -15.65 16.81 -9.25
N GLU A 284 -15.00 15.77 -8.68
CA GLU A 284 -13.96 14.99 -9.32
C GLU A 284 -14.48 13.91 -10.28
N LEU A 285 -15.78 13.59 -10.26
CA LEU A 285 -16.34 12.53 -11.11
C LEU A 285 -16.78 13.05 -12.48
N SER A 286 -16.37 12.35 -13.51
CA SER A 286 -16.87 12.55 -14.89
C SER A 286 -18.08 11.68 -15.22
N LEU A 287 -18.46 10.76 -14.33
CA LEU A 287 -19.61 9.86 -14.48
C LEU A 287 -20.91 10.68 -14.48
N ASP A 288 -21.63 10.68 -15.60
CA ASP A 288 -22.94 11.31 -15.66
C ASP A 288 -24.04 10.48 -14.99
N GLU A 289 -25.16 11.15 -14.66
CA GLU A 289 -26.28 10.49 -13.99
C GLU A 289 -26.92 9.39 -14.83
N ASP A 290 -26.92 9.52 -16.16
CA ASP A 290 -27.53 8.53 -17.04
C ASP A 290 -26.70 7.25 -17.04
N PHE A 291 -25.37 7.35 -17.03
CA PHE A 291 -24.49 6.19 -16.84
C PHE A 291 -24.74 5.53 -15.49
N ILE A 292 -24.79 6.30 -14.38
CA ILE A 292 -25.04 5.76 -13.03
C ILE A 292 -26.38 5.01 -12.98
N ARG A 293 -27.44 5.56 -13.60
CA ARG A 293 -28.74 4.88 -13.69
C ARG A 293 -28.69 3.62 -14.54
N SER A 294 -27.88 3.61 -15.61
CA SER A 294 -27.75 2.50 -16.56
C SER A 294 -26.86 1.36 -16.07
N LEU A 295 -26.15 1.53 -14.95
CA LEU A 295 -25.27 0.49 -14.41
C LEU A 295 -26.01 -0.83 -14.18
N ASP A 296 -25.54 -1.89 -14.82
CA ASP A 296 -26.04 -3.24 -14.61
C ASP A 296 -25.38 -3.92 -13.41
N ARG A 297 -24.08 -3.66 -13.21
CA ARG A 297 -23.26 -4.29 -12.19
C ARG A 297 -22.09 -3.40 -11.78
N ILE A 298 -21.67 -3.53 -10.53
CA ILE A 298 -20.46 -2.90 -9.99
C ILE A 298 -19.50 -4.01 -9.60
N PHE A 299 -18.23 -3.87 -10.01
CA PHE A 299 -17.13 -4.68 -9.50
C PHE A 299 -16.28 -3.84 -8.57
N ILE A 300 -15.84 -4.41 -7.44
CA ILE A 300 -14.84 -3.82 -6.56
C ILE A 300 -13.64 -4.75 -6.58
N VAL A 301 -12.49 -4.24 -7.00
CA VAL A 301 -11.29 -5.05 -7.20
C VAL A 301 -10.14 -4.45 -6.39
N ALA A 302 -9.54 -5.24 -5.51
CA ALA A 302 -8.50 -4.78 -4.61
C ALA A 302 -7.70 -5.93 -3.99
N CYS A 303 -6.69 -5.61 -3.19
CA CYS A 303 -5.88 -6.53 -2.40
C CYS A 303 -5.94 -6.18 -0.90
N GLY A 304 -5.76 -7.18 -0.01
CA GLY A 304 -5.58 -6.99 1.43
C GLY A 304 -6.71 -6.19 2.10
N SER A 305 -6.35 -5.19 2.89
CA SER A 305 -7.32 -4.33 3.60
C SER A 305 -8.27 -3.60 2.66
N SER A 306 -7.80 -3.18 1.49
CA SER A 306 -8.66 -2.54 0.47
C SER A 306 -9.69 -3.53 -0.10
N TYR A 307 -9.37 -4.82 -0.21
CA TYR A 307 -10.36 -5.86 -0.55
C TYR A 307 -11.42 -5.98 0.57
N HIS A 308 -11.02 -5.88 1.83
CA HIS A 308 -11.99 -5.90 2.95
C HIS A 308 -12.87 -4.65 3.00
N VAL A 309 -12.36 -3.48 2.55
CA VAL A 309 -13.23 -2.30 2.29
C VAL A 309 -14.29 -2.66 1.26
N GLY A 310 -13.89 -3.31 0.15
CA GLY A 310 -14.82 -3.80 -0.86
C GLY A 310 -15.86 -4.76 -0.29
N MET A 311 -15.47 -5.65 0.62
CA MET A 311 -16.40 -6.60 1.26
C MET A 311 -17.48 -5.91 2.10
N VAL A 312 -17.14 -4.84 2.83
CA VAL A 312 -18.14 -3.98 3.51
C VAL A 312 -18.96 -3.23 2.47
N GLY A 313 -18.30 -2.61 1.49
CA GLY A 313 -18.92 -1.86 0.41
C GLY A 313 -19.96 -2.66 -0.38
N LYS A 314 -19.71 -3.95 -0.61
CA LYS A 314 -20.68 -4.85 -1.26
C LYS A 314 -22.04 -4.81 -0.54
N TYR A 315 -22.05 -5.05 0.76
CA TYR A 315 -23.30 -5.06 1.53
C TYR A 315 -23.99 -3.69 1.53
N ASN A 316 -23.22 -2.61 1.63
CA ASN A 316 -23.75 -1.25 1.65
C ASN A 316 -24.29 -0.82 0.29
N LEU A 317 -23.52 -1.01 -0.80
CA LEU A 317 -23.94 -0.63 -2.14
C LEU A 317 -25.14 -1.47 -2.63
N GLU A 318 -25.14 -2.80 -2.41
CA GLU A 318 -26.27 -3.66 -2.77
C GLU A 318 -27.56 -3.25 -2.02
N ARG A 319 -27.43 -2.86 -0.73
CA ARG A 319 -28.53 -2.33 0.06
C ARG A 319 -29.07 -1.02 -0.51
N LEU A 320 -28.17 -0.08 -0.81
CA LEU A 320 -28.50 1.27 -1.25
C LEU A 320 -29.00 1.31 -2.69
N LEU A 321 -28.34 0.60 -3.60
CA LEU A 321 -28.56 0.69 -5.04
C LEU A 321 -29.51 -0.38 -5.60
N ARG A 322 -29.66 -1.49 -4.89
CA ARG A 322 -30.38 -2.69 -5.35
C ARG A 322 -29.83 -3.22 -6.68
N LYS A 323 -28.55 -3.04 -6.92
CA LYS A 323 -27.78 -3.54 -8.07
C LYS A 323 -26.73 -4.56 -7.58
N PRO A 324 -26.38 -5.59 -8.39
CA PRO A 324 -25.34 -6.56 -8.02
C PRO A 324 -23.97 -5.88 -7.85
N VAL A 325 -23.26 -6.27 -6.78
CA VAL A 325 -21.88 -5.84 -6.51
C VAL A 325 -21.01 -7.07 -6.30
N ASP A 326 -20.04 -7.26 -7.18
CA ASP A 326 -19.06 -8.33 -7.08
C ASP A 326 -17.75 -7.78 -6.50
N VAL A 327 -17.19 -8.47 -5.49
CA VAL A 327 -15.92 -8.10 -4.89
C VAL A 327 -14.92 -9.21 -5.17
N GLN A 328 -13.81 -8.87 -5.81
CA GLN A 328 -12.81 -9.85 -6.22
C GLN A 328 -11.41 -9.43 -5.79
N LEU A 329 -10.57 -10.41 -5.46
CA LEU A 329 -9.14 -10.22 -5.30
C LEU A 329 -8.54 -9.84 -6.66
N ALA A 330 -7.71 -8.81 -6.68
CA ALA A 330 -7.14 -8.31 -7.92
C ALA A 330 -6.27 -9.36 -8.64
N SER A 331 -5.53 -10.18 -7.88
CA SER A 331 -4.74 -11.30 -8.40
C SER A 331 -5.58 -12.34 -9.15
N GLU A 332 -6.84 -12.55 -8.71
CA GLU A 332 -7.74 -13.53 -9.33
C GLU A 332 -8.55 -12.92 -10.47
N PHE A 333 -9.00 -11.66 -10.32
CA PHE A 333 -9.85 -10.98 -11.30
C PHE A 333 -9.28 -11.02 -12.72
N ARG A 334 -7.98 -10.75 -12.88
CA ARG A 334 -7.32 -10.71 -14.20
C ARG A 334 -7.32 -12.04 -14.94
N TYR A 335 -7.45 -13.18 -14.21
CA TYR A 335 -7.41 -14.53 -14.78
C TYR A 335 -8.78 -15.23 -14.80
N ALA A 336 -9.79 -14.61 -14.20
CA ALA A 336 -11.12 -15.22 -14.04
C ALA A 336 -12.03 -15.07 -15.26
N ASP A 337 -11.57 -14.43 -16.35
CA ASP A 337 -12.42 -14.03 -17.50
C ASP A 337 -13.70 -13.32 -17.01
N PRO A 338 -13.57 -12.15 -16.33
CA PRO A 338 -14.68 -11.56 -15.60
C PRO A 338 -15.79 -11.07 -16.54
N LEU A 339 -17.03 -11.19 -16.08
CA LEU A 339 -18.23 -10.80 -16.85
C LEU A 339 -18.43 -9.27 -16.82
N VAL A 340 -17.44 -8.56 -17.32
CA VAL A 340 -17.38 -7.10 -17.38
C VAL A 340 -17.82 -6.63 -18.76
N GLY A 341 -18.50 -5.48 -18.84
CA GLY A 341 -18.95 -4.89 -20.10
C GLY A 341 -19.14 -3.39 -20.00
N PRO A 342 -19.62 -2.72 -21.07
CA PRO A 342 -19.72 -1.26 -21.14
C PRO A 342 -20.60 -0.60 -20.08
N ASN A 343 -21.60 -1.33 -19.56
CA ASN A 343 -22.48 -0.87 -18.48
C ASN A 343 -22.00 -1.33 -17.09
N SER A 344 -20.74 -1.80 -16.99
CA SER A 344 -20.13 -2.15 -15.71
C SER A 344 -19.26 -1.00 -15.22
N LEU A 345 -19.32 -0.72 -13.91
CA LEU A 345 -18.35 0.11 -13.22
C LEU A 345 -17.39 -0.79 -12.48
N VAL A 346 -16.10 -0.62 -12.71
CA VAL A 346 -15.06 -1.28 -11.93
C VAL A 346 -14.41 -0.26 -11.00
N ILE A 347 -14.62 -0.44 -9.70
CA ILE A 347 -14.02 0.37 -8.65
C ILE A 347 -12.75 -0.34 -8.19
N VAL A 348 -11.60 0.25 -8.43
CA VAL A 348 -10.32 -0.25 -7.93
C VAL A 348 -9.89 0.52 -6.69
N ILE A 349 -9.51 -0.19 -5.63
CA ILE A 349 -9.15 0.43 -4.35
C ILE A 349 -7.71 0.08 -4.01
N SER A 350 -6.87 1.10 -3.78
CA SER A 350 -5.47 0.92 -3.38
C SER A 350 -4.98 2.11 -2.57
N GLN A 351 -4.39 1.87 -1.39
CA GLN A 351 -3.81 2.96 -0.60
C GLN A 351 -2.66 3.64 -1.34
N SER A 352 -1.72 2.88 -1.86
CA SER A 352 -0.54 3.40 -2.56
C SER A 352 -0.81 3.81 -4.00
N GLY A 353 -1.85 3.22 -4.63
CA GLY A 353 -2.08 3.34 -6.07
C GLY A 353 -0.99 2.69 -6.95
N GLU A 354 -0.15 1.83 -6.35
CA GLU A 354 1.00 1.18 -7.00
C GLU A 354 0.96 -0.35 -6.84
N THR A 355 -0.15 -0.93 -6.42
CA THR A 355 -0.30 -2.38 -6.28
C THR A 355 -0.40 -3.02 -7.65
N LEU A 356 0.58 -3.85 -8.02
CA LEU A 356 0.69 -4.40 -9.37
C LEU A 356 -0.53 -5.22 -9.79
N ASP A 357 -0.99 -6.14 -8.94
CA ASP A 357 -2.20 -6.92 -9.22
C ASP A 357 -3.42 -6.04 -9.47
N THR A 358 -3.59 -4.98 -8.67
CA THR A 358 -4.73 -4.04 -8.83
C THR A 358 -4.61 -3.25 -10.13
N MET A 359 -3.41 -2.86 -10.54
CA MET A 359 -3.16 -2.19 -11.82
C MET A 359 -3.42 -3.14 -13.00
N ALA A 360 -2.97 -4.39 -12.91
CA ALA A 360 -3.22 -5.38 -13.93
C ALA A 360 -4.73 -5.68 -14.09
N ALA A 361 -5.45 -5.76 -12.97
CA ALA A 361 -6.90 -5.92 -12.98
C ALA A 361 -7.64 -4.71 -13.58
N LEU A 362 -7.17 -3.48 -13.30
CA LEU A 362 -7.66 -2.25 -13.94
C LEU A 362 -7.50 -2.31 -15.46
N ARG A 363 -6.32 -2.68 -15.94
CA ARG A 363 -6.02 -2.80 -17.39
C ARG A 363 -6.90 -3.85 -18.06
N GLU A 364 -7.12 -4.99 -17.39
CA GLU A 364 -8.02 -6.03 -17.89
C GLU A 364 -9.47 -5.54 -17.97
N ALA A 365 -9.97 -4.88 -16.93
CA ALA A 365 -11.30 -4.29 -16.92
C ALA A 365 -11.49 -3.26 -18.05
N ARG A 366 -10.49 -2.42 -18.30
CA ARG A 366 -10.48 -1.46 -19.41
C ARG A 366 -10.50 -2.17 -20.77
N ARG A 367 -9.69 -3.21 -20.95
CA ARG A 367 -9.67 -4.04 -22.17
C ARG A 367 -11.06 -4.62 -22.50
N LEU A 368 -11.83 -4.95 -21.45
CA LEU A 368 -13.20 -5.47 -21.56
C LEU A 368 -14.26 -4.37 -21.73
N GLY A 369 -13.87 -3.09 -21.72
CA GLY A 369 -14.74 -1.94 -22.01
C GLY A 369 -15.48 -1.37 -20.80
N ALA A 370 -15.09 -1.71 -19.56
CA ALA A 370 -15.66 -1.11 -18.36
C ALA A 370 -15.22 0.35 -18.16
N LYS A 371 -16.03 1.09 -17.41
CA LYS A 371 -15.63 2.36 -16.82
C LYS A 371 -14.85 2.10 -15.53
N ILE A 372 -13.75 2.82 -15.35
CA ILE A 372 -12.83 2.62 -14.23
C ILE A 372 -12.88 3.81 -13.28
N LEU A 373 -13.22 3.54 -12.02
CA LEU A 373 -13.13 4.50 -10.91
C LEU A 373 -12.10 4.01 -9.91
N SER A 374 -11.13 4.83 -9.54
CA SER A 374 -10.17 4.46 -8.50
C SER A 374 -10.39 5.23 -7.20
N ILE A 375 -10.19 4.55 -6.07
CA ILE A 375 -10.11 5.13 -4.74
C ILE A 375 -8.67 4.93 -4.25
N VAL A 376 -7.88 6.01 -4.20
CA VAL A 376 -6.46 5.97 -3.86
C VAL A 376 -6.09 7.08 -2.89
N ASN A 377 -4.97 6.92 -2.17
CA ASN A 377 -4.49 7.98 -1.27
C ASN A 377 -3.32 8.79 -1.87
N VAL A 378 -2.51 8.18 -2.74
CA VAL A 378 -1.33 8.83 -3.30
C VAL A 378 -1.68 9.52 -4.61
N VAL A 379 -1.56 10.85 -4.61
CA VAL A 379 -1.81 11.68 -5.79
C VAL A 379 -0.80 11.36 -6.89
N GLY A 380 -1.27 11.24 -8.13
CA GLY A 380 -0.42 10.96 -9.28
C GLY A 380 0.14 9.53 -9.35
N SER A 381 -0.34 8.61 -8.51
CA SER A 381 0.04 7.19 -8.57
C SER A 381 -0.34 6.54 -9.92
N SER A 382 0.26 5.40 -10.22
CA SER A 382 0.05 4.71 -11.50
C SER A 382 -1.42 4.34 -11.73
N ILE A 383 -2.10 3.80 -10.71
CA ILE A 383 -3.54 3.51 -10.77
C ILE A 383 -4.34 4.79 -11.02
N ALA A 384 -4.00 5.90 -10.34
CA ALA A 384 -4.69 7.18 -10.55
C ALA A 384 -4.57 7.68 -12.00
N ARG A 385 -3.37 7.62 -12.58
CA ARG A 385 -3.13 8.05 -13.96
C ARG A 385 -3.83 7.19 -15.01
N GLU A 386 -4.02 5.91 -14.71
CA GLU A 386 -4.69 4.98 -15.62
C GLU A 386 -6.20 4.86 -15.39
N SER A 387 -6.80 5.53 -14.43
CA SER A 387 -8.24 5.49 -14.18
C SER A 387 -8.99 6.55 -14.99
N ASP A 388 -10.27 6.30 -15.29
CA ASP A 388 -11.12 7.30 -15.93
C ASP A 388 -11.54 8.38 -14.94
N ASP A 389 -11.81 7.97 -13.69
CA ASP A 389 -12.14 8.85 -12.58
C ASP A 389 -11.32 8.46 -11.33
N VAL A 390 -10.94 9.44 -10.53
CA VAL A 390 -10.10 9.24 -9.34
C VAL A 390 -10.70 9.95 -8.13
N LEU A 391 -10.91 9.20 -7.06
CA LEU A 391 -11.27 9.74 -5.75
C LEU A 391 -10.10 9.59 -4.78
N TYR A 392 -9.53 10.70 -4.36
CA TYR A 392 -8.45 10.71 -3.36
C TYR A 392 -9.03 10.71 -1.94
N THR A 393 -8.47 9.84 -1.07
CA THR A 393 -8.93 9.71 0.32
C THR A 393 -8.44 10.83 1.22
N TRP A 394 -7.40 11.55 0.84
CA TRP A 394 -6.78 12.62 1.62
C TRP A 394 -6.36 12.23 3.05
N ALA A 395 -6.04 10.94 3.26
CA ALA A 395 -5.63 10.41 4.56
C ALA A 395 -4.24 10.91 5.00
N GLY A 396 -3.49 11.58 4.11
CA GLY A 396 -2.09 11.92 4.32
C GLY A 396 -1.18 10.68 4.26
N PRO A 397 0.13 10.83 4.52
CA PRO A 397 1.07 9.71 4.47
C PRO A 397 0.74 8.66 5.53
N GLU A 398 0.76 7.39 5.13
CA GLU A 398 0.61 6.21 6.00
C GLU A 398 1.87 5.36 5.87
N ILE A 399 2.64 5.26 6.95
CA ILE A 399 4.00 4.70 6.98
C ILE A 399 4.04 3.27 7.53
N ALA A 400 3.21 2.98 8.56
CA ALA A 400 3.12 1.62 9.09
C ALA A 400 2.71 0.64 7.97
N VAL A 401 3.35 -0.53 7.94
CA VAL A 401 3.08 -1.53 6.90
C VAL A 401 1.63 -1.99 6.96
N ALA A 402 1.11 -2.29 8.15
CA ALA A 402 -0.29 -2.61 8.35
C ALA A 402 -1.16 -1.35 8.21
N THR A 403 -2.05 -1.36 7.23
CA THR A 403 -2.97 -0.25 6.93
C THR A 403 -4.01 -0.05 8.03
N THR A 404 -4.25 1.21 8.43
CA THR A 404 -5.25 1.59 9.45
C THR A 404 -6.12 2.77 9.00
N LYS A 405 -5.61 4.00 9.00
CA LYS A 405 -6.39 5.20 8.62
C LYS A 405 -6.81 5.18 7.14
N ALA A 406 -5.99 4.59 6.27
CA ALA A 406 -6.36 4.48 4.87
C ALA A 406 -7.56 3.52 4.67
N TYR A 407 -7.66 2.43 5.43
CA TYR A 407 -8.87 1.59 5.44
C TYR A 407 -10.12 2.40 5.78
N SER A 408 -10.09 3.17 6.88
CA SER A 408 -11.24 3.95 7.34
C SER A 408 -11.65 5.04 6.34
N THR A 409 -10.67 5.72 5.72
CA THR A 409 -10.95 6.74 4.70
C THR A 409 -11.46 6.16 3.39
N GLN A 410 -10.94 5.00 2.94
CA GLN A 410 -11.44 4.27 1.78
C GLN A 410 -12.89 3.81 2.01
N LEU A 411 -13.18 3.27 3.20
CA LEU A 411 -14.51 2.79 3.55
C LEU A 411 -15.54 3.91 3.52
N VAL A 412 -15.27 5.01 4.22
CA VAL A 412 -16.17 6.16 4.26
C VAL A 412 -16.39 6.77 2.88
N LEU A 413 -15.32 6.85 2.07
CA LEU A 413 -15.42 7.37 0.70
C LEU A 413 -16.27 6.48 -0.21
N LEU A 414 -16.14 5.15 -0.07
CA LEU A 414 -16.97 4.18 -0.78
C LEU A 414 -18.43 4.24 -0.34
N ASP A 415 -18.68 4.43 0.96
CA ASP A 415 -20.04 4.61 1.50
C ASP A 415 -20.68 5.91 0.97
N MET A 416 -19.93 7.03 0.96
CA MET A 416 -20.40 8.29 0.39
C MET A 416 -20.74 8.15 -1.11
N LEU A 417 -19.91 7.44 -1.87
CA LEU A 417 -20.16 7.16 -3.29
C LEU A 417 -21.45 6.35 -3.47
N GLY A 418 -21.67 5.33 -2.61
CA GLY A 418 -22.90 4.53 -2.62
C GLY A 418 -24.14 5.36 -2.33
N VAL A 419 -24.08 6.28 -1.38
CA VAL A 419 -25.19 7.18 -1.02
C VAL A 419 -25.46 8.16 -2.15
N TYR A 420 -24.42 8.72 -2.76
CA TYR A 420 -24.54 9.60 -3.93
C TYR A 420 -25.21 8.88 -5.11
N PHE A 421 -24.75 7.70 -5.46
CA PHE A 421 -25.35 6.90 -6.53
C PHE A 421 -26.81 6.53 -6.22
N ALA A 422 -27.11 6.19 -4.97
CA ALA A 422 -28.47 5.85 -4.54
C ALA A 422 -29.42 7.05 -4.68
N LYS A 423 -28.96 8.25 -4.36
CA LYS A 423 -29.71 9.49 -4.58
C LYS A 423 -29.99 9.73 -6.06
N VAL A 424 -28.96 9.58 -6.92
CA VAL A 424 -29.08 9.71 -8.38
C VAL A 424 -30.07 8.69 -8.95
N CYS A 425 -30.00 7.44 -8.49
CA CYS A 425 -30.91 6.37 -8.91
C CYS A 425 -32.33 6.50 -8.33
N GLY A 426 -32.54 7.36 -7.30
CA GLY A 426 -33.81 7.46 -6.60
C GLY A 426 -34.14 6.21 -5.78
N SER A 427 -33.12 5.43 -5.36
CA SER A 427 -33.29 4.18 -4.62
C SER A 427 -33.32 4.35 -3.10
N ILE A 428 -33.00 5.55 -2.59
CA ILE A 428 -33.21 5.97 -1.20
C ILE A 428 -34.08 7.22 -1.12
N GLY A 429 -34.84 7.36 -0.04
CA GLY A 429 -35.69 8.54 0.22
C GLY A 429 -34.88 9.72 0.79
N ASP A 430 -35.45 10.92 0.73
CA ASP A 430 -34.79 12.14 1.23
C ASP A 430 -34.47 12.05 2.72
N THR A 431 -35.36 11.50 3.54
CA THR A 431 -35.15 11.35 4.99
C THR A 431 -33.96 10.43 5.32
N GLU A 432 -33.86 9.27 4.66
CA GLU A 432 -32.71 8.35 4.87
C GLU A 432 -31.42 8.97 4.36
N TYR A 433 -31.47 9.70 3.24
CA TYR A 433 -30.34 10.44 2.71
C TYR A 433 -29.82 11.48 3.72
N GLU A 434 -30.72 12.32 4.25
CA GLU A 434 -30.40 13.38 5.22
C GLU A 434 -29.82 12.75 6.51
N GLU A 435 -30.43 11.68 7.03
CA GLU A 435 -29.92 10.95 8.20
C GLU A 435 -28.49 10.44 7.97
N ILE A 436 -28.19 9.86 6.80
CA ILE A 436 -26.85 9.35 6.50
C ILE A 436 -25.84 10.51 6.41
N VAL A 437 -26.21 11.64 5.81
CA VAL A 437 -25.34 12.82 5.72
C VAL A 437 -25.02 13.40 7.09
N GLU A 438 -26.03 13.51 7.98
CA GLU A 438 -25.83 13.95 9.36
C GLU A 438 -24.90 13.01 10.13
N GLU A 439 -25.07 11.70 9.98
CA GLU A 439 -24.25 10.69 10.61
C GLU A 439 -22.82 10.65 10.05
N LEU A 440 -22.62 10.92 8.75
CA LEU A 440 -21.29 11.11 8.16
C LEU A 440 -20.55 12.30 8.78
N LEU A 441 -21.23 13.43 8.97
CA LEU A 441 -20.66 14.62 9.61
C LEU A 441 -20.32 14.38 11.10
N ALA A 442 -21.11 13.56 11.79
CA ALA A 442 -20.89 13.20 13.18
C ALA A 442 -19.80 12.11 13.37
N LEU A 443 -19.47 11.35 12.31
CA LEU A 443 -18.61 10.18 12.39
C LEU A 443 -17.23 10.46 12.99
N PRO A 444 -16.50 11.55 12.63
CA PRO A 444 -15.20 11.84 13.24
C PRO A 444 -15.27 12.01 14.77
N VAL A 445 -16.29 12.67 15.28
CA VAL A 445 -16.49 12.87 16.73
C VAL A 445 -16.80 11.54 17.43
N LYS A 446 -17.58 10.66 16.79
CA LYS A 446 -17.83 9.31 17.32
C LYS A 446 -16.56 8.44 17.31
N MET A 447 -15.68 8.61 16.32
CA MET A 447 -14.37 7.96 16.30
C MET A 447 -13.46 8.47 17.44
N GLU A 448 -13.45 9.78 17.70
CA GLU A 448 -12.72 10.36 18.84
C GLU A 448 -13.18 9.72 20.16
N ALA A 449 -14.48 9.57 20.37
CA ALA A 449 -15.04 8.91 21.57
C ALA A 449 -14.56 7.45 21.72
N VAL A 450 -14.46 6.69 20.63
CA VAL A 450 -13.90 5.32 20.67
C VAL A 450 -12.43 5.30 21.07
N LEU A 451 -11.67 6.33 20.68
CA LEU A 451 -10.23 6.45 20.94
C LEU A 451 -9.92 6.99 22.35
N GLU A 452 -10.87 7.62 23.04
CA GLU A 452 -10.70 8.14 24.40
C GLU A 452 -10.63 7.05 25.47
N ASP A 453 -11.37 5.94 25.31
CA ASP A 453 -11.41 4.84 26.30
C ASP A 453 -10.87 3.54 25.70
N ILE A 454 -9.55 3.38 25.77
CA ILE A 454 -8.84 2.22 25.22
C ILE A 454 -8.31 1.25 26.31
N ASP A 455 -8.58 1.52 27.59
CA ASP A 455 -7.97 0.75 28.69
C ASP A 455 -8.51 -0.67 28.78
N GLU A 456 -9.79 -0.87 28.49
CA GLU A 456 -10.35 -2.23 28.41
C GLU A 456 -9.73 -3.04 27.26
N ILE A 457 -9.48 -2.39 26.11
CA ILE A 457 -8.81 -3.04 24.98
C ILE A 457 -7.38 -3.47 25.34
N LYS A 458 -6.63 -2.60 26.04
CA LYS A 458 -5.29 -2.91 26.54
C LYS A 458 -5.31 -4.10 27.49
N TYR A 459 -6.28 -4.09 28.42
CA TYR A 459 -6.45 -5.19 29.36
C TYR A 459 -6.71 -6.52 28.65
N LEU A 460 -7.65 -6.54 27.73
CA LEU A 460 -7.97 -7.74 26.95
C LEU A 460 -6.80 -8.23 26.11
N ALA A 461 -6.08 -7.31 25.46
CA ALA A 461 -4.88 -7.66 24.71
C ALA A 461 -3.80 -8.29 25.63
N SER A 462 -3.60 -7.75 26.84
CA SER A 462 -2.64 -8.32 27.82
C SER A 462 -3.02 -9.71 28.30
N ARG A 463 -4.30 -10.04 28.30
CA ARG A 463 -4.83 -11.35 28.70
C ARG A 463 -4.66 -12.40 27.60
N TYR A 464 -4.81 -12.00 26.32
CA TYR A 464 -4.96 -12.94 25.22
C TYR A 464 -3.78 -12.98 24.23
N PHE A 465 -2.72 -12.20 24.44
CA PHE A 465 -1.58 -12.12 23.49
C PHE A 465 -0.80 -13.43 23.28
N ASN A 466 -0.93 -14.41 24.18
CA ASN A 466 -0.25 -15.70 24.10
C ASN A 466 -1.03 -16.80 23.36
N HIS A 467 -2.23 -16.50 22.85
CA HIS A 467 -2.98 -17.47 22.08
C HIS A 467 -2.28 -17.76 20.74
N ASN A 468 -2.35 -19.02 20.28
CA ASN A 468 -1.79 -19.44 18.99
C ASN A 468 -2.78 -19.23 17.84
N SER A 469 -4.08 -19.28 18.14
CA SER A 469 -5.17 -19.10 17.18
C SER A 469 -6.30 -18.30 17.80
N ILE A 470 -6.89 -17.39 17.03
CA ILE A 470 -8.02 -16.55 17.44
C ILE A 470 -9.03 -16.52 16.30
N PHE A 471 -10.31 -16.75 16.63
CA PHE A 471 -11.40 -16.72 15.66
C PHE A 471 -12.16 -15.40 15.75
N PHE A 472 -12.51 -14.86 14.59
CA PHE A 472 -13.43 -13.74 14.46
C PHE A 472 -14.74 -14.24 13.89
N ILE A 473 -15.85 -13.89 14.52
CA ILE A 473 -17.18 -14.30 14.03
C ILE A 473 -18.11 -13.10 13.90
N GLY A 474 -18.88 -13.04 12.84
CA GLY A 474 -19.83 -11.98 12.58
C GLY A 474 -20.88 -12.39 11.55
N ARG A 475 -21.87 -11.53 11.33
CA ARG A 475 -22.88 -11.70 10.28
C ARG A 475 -22.99 -10.44 9.44
N ASN A 476 -23.13 -10.61 8.12
CA ASN A 476 -23.28 -9.50 7.17
C ASN A 476 -22.10 -8.51 7.33
N LEU A 477 -22.34 -7.23 7.64
CA LEU A 477 -21.30 -6.22 7.83
C LEU A 477 -20.27 -6.61 8.91
N ASP A 478 -20.70 -7.25 9.99
CA ASP A 478 -19.81 -7.74 11.04
C ASP A 478 -18.88 -8.85 10.57
N TYR A 479 -19.31 -9.70 9.63
CA TYR A 479 -18.41 -10.68 9.01
C TYR A 479 -17.33 -9.98 8.19
N ALA A 480 -17.73 -9.03 7.34
CA ALA A 480 -16.79 -8.26 6.53
C ALA A 480 -15.79 -7.46 7.39
N LEU A 481 -16.26 -6.87 8.48
CA LEU A 481 -15.43 -6.20 9.49
C LEU A 481 -14.47 -7.16 10.19
N GLY A 482 -14.93 -8.38 10.50
CA GLY A 482 -14.12 -9.43 11.11
C GLY A 482 -12.95 -9.87 10.24
N LEU A 483 -13.09 -9.87 8.91
CA LEU A 483 -11.99 -10.14 7.97
C LEU A 483 -10.82 -9.16 8.18
N GLU A 484 -11.13 -7.86 8.33
CA GLU A 484 -10.11 -6.84 8.58
C GLU A 484 -9.47 -6.98 9.96
N GLY A 485 -10.26 -7.20 11.02
CA GLY A 485 -9.74 -7.44 12.37
C GLY A 485 -8.79 -8.63 12.42
N SER A 486 -9.17 -9.73 11.78
CA SER A 486 -8.34 -10.93 11.65
C SER A 486 -7.05 -10.65 10.87
N LEU A 487 -7.12 -9.88 9.77
CA LEU A 487 -5.94 -9.53 8.98
C LEU A 487 -4.96 -8.69 9.82
N LYS A 488 -5.42 -7.64 10.49
CA LYS A 488 -4.55 -6.80 11.35
C LYS A 488 -3.84 -7.62 12.42
N LEU A 489 -4.56 -8.55 13.06
CA LEU A 489 -3.96 -9.41 14.07
C LEU A 489 -2.87 -10.32 13.48
N LYS A 490 -3.12 -10.96 12.33
CA LYS A 490 -2.12 -11.81 11.64
C LYS A 490 -0.86 -11.05 11.26
N GLU A 491 -1.04 -9.88 10.66
CA GLU A 491 0.05 -9.09 10.10
C GLU A 491 1.10 -8.70 11.15
N ILE A 492 0.65 -8.21 12.30
CA ILE A 492 1.56 -7.58 13.26
C ILE A 492 1.88 -8.43 14.49
N SER A 493 1.05 -9.41 14.84
CA SER A 493 1.27 -10.29 16.01
C SER A 493 1.72 -11.69 15.64
N TYR A 494 1.58 -12.09 14.37
CA TYR A 494 1.87 -13.44 13.86
C TYR A 494 1.01 -14.54 14.50
N ILE A 495 -0.09 -14.17 15.16
CA ILE A 495 -1.08 -15.13 15.65
C ILE A 495 -1.92 -15.56 14.45
N HIS A 496 -2.08 -16.86 14.28
CA HIS A 496 -3.03 -17.37 13.29
C HIS A 496 -4.44 -16.92 13.66
N SER A 497 -5.16 -16.31 12.74
CA SER A 497 -6.55 -15.93 12.95
C SER A 497 -7.37 -16.03 11.67
N GLU A 498 -8.63 -16.34 11.82
CA GLU A 498 -9.58 -16.44 10.72
C GLU A 498 -10.91 -15.78 11.10
N ALA A 499 -11.57 -15.22 10.10
CA ALA A 499 -12.90 -14.67 10.25
C ALA A 499 -13.93 -15.53 9.53
N TYR A 500 -15.02 -15.82 10.20
CA TYR A 500 -16.10 -16.66 9.68
C TYR A 500 -17.46 -15.97 9.76
N ALA A 501 -18.26 -16.17 8.73
CA ALA A 501 -19.70 -15.93 8.86
C ALA A 501 -20.24 -16.84 9.96
N SER A 502 -20.78 -16.26 11.05
CA SER A 502 -21.13 -17.00 12.27
C SER A 502 -22.04 -18.22 12.02
N GLY A 503 -22.92 -18.13 11.02
CA GLY A 503 -23.78 -19.26 10.64
C GLY A 503 -23.05 -20.43 10.04
N GLU A 504 -21.92 -20.17 9.36
CA GLU A 504 -21.13 -21.17 8.64
C GLU A 504 -20.26 -22.03 9.59
N LEU A 505 -19.99 -21.56 10.81
CA LEU A 505 -19.25 -22.33 11.81
C LEU A 505 -19.75 -23.77 11.97
N LYS A 506 -21.06 -23.98 11.93
CA LYS A 506 -21.71 -25.28 12.12
C LYS A 506 -21.37 -26.31 11.01
N HIS A 507 -20.91 -25.82 9.87
CA HIS A 507 -20.65 -26.65 8.69
C HIS A 507 -19.20 -27.16 8.62
N GLY A 508 -18.46 -27.07 9.75
CA GLY A 508 -17.12 -27.63 9.86
C GLY A 508 -16.27 -26.97 10.93
N THR A 509 -16.05 -25.66 10.83
CA THR A 509 -15.06 -24.89 11.61
C THR A 509 -15.30 -24.92 13.11
N ILE A 510 -16.52 -25.10 13.57
CA ILE A 510 -16.84 -25.20 15.00
C ILE A 510 -16.11 -26.39 15.70
N SER A 511 -15.62 -27.35 14.93
CA SER A 511 -14.79 -28.46 15.42
C SER A 511 -13.45 -28.01 16.00
N LEU A 512 -12.98 -26.79 15.66
CA LEU A 512 -11.75 -26.18 16.16
C LEU A 512 -11.94 -25.44 17.48
N ILE A 513 -13.18 -25.30 17.95
CA ILE A 513 -13.50 -24.64 19.20
C ILE A 513 -13.34 -25.65 20.34
N GLU A 514 -12.40 -25.37 21.21
CA GLU A 514 -12.12 -26.14 22.44
C GLU A 514 -12.02 -25.20 23.65
N ASP A 515 -11.85 -25.76 24.83
CA ASP A 515 -11.78 -25.02 26.08
C ASP A 515 -10.65 -23.97 26.05
N GLY A 516 -10.98 -22.71 26.29
CA GLY A 516 -10.06 -21.57 26.25
C GLY A 516 -9.75 -21.02 24.83
N THR A 517 -10.38 -21.53 23.77
CA THR A 517 -10.28 -20.92 22.44
C THR A 517 -10.83 -19.49 22.45
N LEU A 518 -10.02 -18.48 22.07
CA LEU A 518 -10.51 -17.11 21.98
C LEU A 518 -11.34 -16.91 20.72
N VAL A 519 -12.57 -16.40 20.91
CA VAL A 519 -13.47 -15.97 19.84
C VAL A 519 -13.82 -14.49 20.03
N VAL A 520 -13.42 -13.66 19.06
CA VAL A 520 -13.85 -12.27 18.94
C VAL A 520 -15.16 -12.23 18.17
N ALA A 521 -16.24 -11.94 18.87
CA ALA A 521 -17.60 -11.96 18.31
C ALA A 521 -18.10 -10.55 18.02
N LEU A 522 -18.46 -10.28 16.76
CA LEU A 522 -18.92 -8.98 16.30
C LEU A 522 -20.44 -8.96 16.23
N GLY A 523 -21.06 -8.03 16.96
CA GLY A 523 -22.50 -7.82 17.04
C GLY A 523 -22.88 -6.35 16.95
N THR A 524 -22.22 -5.59 16.05
CA THR A 524 -22.49 -4.17 15.80
C THR A 524 -23.64 -3.99 14.81
N TYR A 525 -23.86 -4.95 13.92
CA TYR A 525 -24.95 -4.95 12.94
C TYR A 525 -26.28 -5.30 13.61
N LYS A 526 -26.99 -4.29 14.10
CA LYS A 526 -28.23 -4.42 14.90
C LYS A 526 -29.29 -5.34 14.29
N PRO A 527 -29.55 -5.35 12.96
CA PRO A 527 -30.60 -6.21 12.39
C PRO A 527 -30.38 -7.72 12.61
N LEU A 528 -29.14 -8.14 12.85
CA LEU A 528 -28.81 -9.56 13.08
C LEU A 528 -28.28 -9.84 14.51
N PHE A 529 -28.41 -8.88 15.42
CA PHE A 529 -27.87 -8.96 16.78
C PHE A 529 -28.31 -10.23 17.53
N GLU A 530 -29.60 -10.56 17.52
CA GLU A 530 -30.13 -11.77 18.18
C GLU A 530 -29.56 -13.08 17.58
N LYS A 531 -29.27 -13.08 16.27
CA LYS A 531 -28.63 -14.23 15.63
C LYS A 531 -27.16 -14.35 16.04
N THR A 532 -26.49 -13.24 16.23
CA THR A 532 -25.12 -13.19 16.74
C THR A 532 -25.03 -13.70 18.17
N LEU A 533 -25.95 -13.27 19.06
CA LEU A 533 -26.04 -13.80 20.42
C LEU A 533 -26.19 -15.32 20.43
N SER A 534 -27.06 -15.88 19.59
CA SER A 534 -27.23 -17.33 19.47
C SER A 534 -25.93 -18.04 19.10
N ASN A 535 -25.13 -17.47 18.18
CA ASN A 535 -23.86 -18.05 17.78
C ASN A 535 -22.79 -17.93 18.89
N ILE A 536 -22.78 -16.85 19.66
CA ILE A 536 -21.91 -16.70 20.83
C ILE A 536 -22.22 -17.80 21.85
N ILE A 537 -23.50 -18.06 22.14
CA ILE A 537 -23.91 -19.13 23.06
C ILE A 537 -23.42 -20.50 22.56
N GLU A 538 -23.47 -20.75 21.25
CA GLU A 538 -23.03 -22.01 20.66
C GLU A 538 -21.53 -22.29 20.82
N VAL A 539 -20.67 -21.28 20.60
CA VAL A 539 -19.23 -21.43 20.78
C VAL A 539 -18.85 -21.44 22.27
N LYS A 540 -19.52 -20.64 23.09
CA LYS A 540 -19.34 -20.63 24.55
C LYS A 540 -19.69 -21.98 25.18
N ALA A 541 -20.73 -22.67 24.70
CA ALA A 541 -21.10 -24.00 25.15
C ALA A 541 -20.01 -25.08 24.85
N ARG A 542 -19.01 -24.75 24.06
CA ARG A 542 -17.84 -25.60 23.74
C ARG A 542 -16.55 -25.15 24.43
N GLY A 543 -16.67 -24.21 25.39
CA GLY A 543 -15.54 -23.73 26.17
C GLY A 543 -14.80 -22.52 25.58
N ALA A 544 -15.34 -21.87 24.54
CA ALA A 544 -14.71 -20.66 23.99
C ALA A 544 -14.71 -19.49 25.00
N ASP A 545 -13.58 -18.80 25.11
CA ASP A 545 -13.48 -17.47 25.69
C ASP A 545 -14.01 -16.43 24.70
N ILE A 546 -14.84 -15.51 25.17
CA ILE A 546 -15.50 -14.54 24.30
C ILE A 546 -15.03 -13.12 24.60
N VAL A 547 -14.58 -12.42 23.57
CA VAL A 547 -14.50 -10.95 23.50
C VAL A 547 -15.54 -10.49 22.50
N ALA A 548 -16.55 -9.76 22.95
CA ALA A 548 -17.62 -9.28 22.08
C ALA A 548 -17.47 -7.79 21.79
N LEU A 549 -17.70 -7.38 20.54
CA LEU A 549 -17.79 -5.99 20.12
C LEU A 549 -19.24 -5.70 19.66
N THR A 550 -19.84 -4.62 20.17
CA THR A 550 -21.24 -4.28 19.86
C THR A 550 -21.48 -2.78 19.82
N ALA A 551 -22.64 -2.34 19.34
CA ALA A 551 -23.10 -0.96 19.49
C ALA A 551 -23.51 -0.68 20.95
N GLU A 552 -23.32 0.54 21.44
CA GLU A 552 -23.62 0.94 22.82
C GLU A 552 -25.07 0.60 23.24
N SER A 553 -26.02 0.84 22.37
CA SER A 553 -27.43 0.51 22.62
C SER A 553 -27.69 -0.98 22.85
N LYS A 554 -26.76 -1.85 22.49
CA LYS A 554 -26.85 -3.32 22.65
C LYS A 554 -25.90 -3.89 23.70
N ALA A 555 -25.04 -3.05 24.30
CA ALA A 555 -24.03 -3.50 25.26
C ALA A 555 -24.63 -4.21 26.48
N ALA A 556 -25.71 -3.72 27.03
CA ALA A 556 -26.39 -4.33 28.18
C ALA A 556 -26.94 -5.75 27.88
N ASP A 557 -27.43 -5.96 26.67
CA ASP A 557 -27.91 -7.28 26.24
C ASP A 557 -26.76 -8.23 25.93
N MET A 558 -25.69 -7.72 25.32
CA MET A 558 -24.47 -8.49 25.04
C MET A 558 -23.81 -9.01 26.32
N ARG A 559 -23.74 -8.18 27.38
CA ARG A 559 -23.17 -8.56 28.69
C ARG A 559 -23.93 -9.70 29.39
N LYS A 560 -25.15 -10.01 29.00
CA LYS A 560 -25.86 -11.20 29.49
C LYS A 560 -25.29 -12.51 28.95
N THR A 561 -24.57 -12.43 27.83
CA THR A 561 -24.07 -13.60 27.11
C THR A 561 -22.52 -13.68 27.10
N ALA A 562 -21.83 -12.56 26.98
CA ALA A 562 -20.39 -12.45 26.98
C ALA A 562 -19.87 -11.67 28.19
N GLU A 563 -18.74 -12.07 28.74
CA GLU A 563 -18.12 -11.44 29.92
C GLU A 563 -17.32 -10.19 29.54
N ASN A 564 -16.57 -10.25 28.43
CA ASN A 564 -15.76 -9.14 27.93
C ASN A 564 -16.51 -8.48 26.77
N VAL A 565 -16.99 -7.26 26.96
CA VAL A 565 -17.82 -6.56 25.97
C VAL A 565 -17.29 -5.16 25.72
N LEU A 566 -16.68 -4.97 24.57
CA LEU A 566 -16.35 -3.67 24.00
C LEU A 566 -17.58 -3.08 23.31
N SER A 567 -17.76 -1.77 23.41
CA SER A 567 -18.86 -1.09 22.72
C SER A 567 -18.37 0.13 21.97
N VAL A 568 -19.06 0.45 20.87
CA VAL A 568 -18.83 1.64 20.06
C VAL A 568 -20.12 2.45 19.93
N PRO A 569 -20.06 3.77 19.75
CA PRO A 569 -21.24 4.61 19.60
C PRO A 569 -22.19 4.11 18.51
N ASP A 570 -23.47 4.35 18.71
CA ASP A 570 -24.48 4.09 17.68
C ASP A 570 -24.35 5.08 16.52
N THR A 571 -24.49 4.58 15.29
CA THR A 571 -24.54 5.38 14.07
C THR A 571 -25.47 4.74 13.05
N HIS A 572 -25.64 5.34 11.87
CA HIS A 572 -26.37 4.70 10.79
C HIS A 572 -25.74 3.36 10.43
N VAL A 573 -26.55 2.37 10.10
CA VAL A 573 -26.14 0.97 9.96
C VAL A 573 -25.00 0.76 8.95
N ILE A 574 -24.93 1.53 7.88
CA ILE A 574 -23.87 1.43 6.86
C ILE A 574 -22.52 1.97 7.36
N LEU A 575 -22.53 2.89 8.33
CA LEU A 575 -21.33 3.52 8.90
C LEU A 575 -20.80 2.79 10.15
N GLN A 576 -21.55 1.83 10.68
CA GLN A 576 -21.17 1.11 11.90
C GLN A 576 -19.80 0.39 11.78
N PRO A 577 -19.40 -0.19 10.63
CA PRO A 577 -18.07 -0.77 10.45
C PRO A 577 -16.93 0.23 10.60
N SER A 578 -17.12 1.50 10.25
CA SER A 578 -16.13 2.56 10.41
C SER A 578 -15.79 2.86 11.87
N LEU A 579 -16.71 2.64 12.80
CA LEU A 579 -16.46 2.70 14.25
C LEU A 579 -15.90 1.38 14.78
N GLY A 580 -16.47 0.26 14.32
CA GLY A 580 -16.11 -1.08 14.79
C GLY A 580 -14.68 -1.52 14.45
N VAL A 581 -14.07 -0.96 13.41
CA VAL A 581 -12.70 -1.32 13.03
C VAL A 581 -11.65 -0.81 14.04
N ILE A 582 -11.91 0.32 14.70
CA ILE A 582 -10.96 0.97 15.60
C ILE A 582 -10.58 0.08 16.80
N PRO A 583 -11.52 -0.49 17.57
CA PRO A 583 -11.20 -1.43 18.65
C PRO A 583 -10.43 -2.67 18.17
N LEU A 584 -10.71 -3.16 16.96
CA LEU A 584 -10.02 -4.32 16.39
C LEU A 584 -8.57 -4.00 16.03
N GLN A 585 -8.31 -2.82 15.46
CA GLN A 585 -6.96 -2.33 15.18
C GLN A 585 -6.16 -2.12 16.46
N LEU A 586 -6.77 -1.52 17.49
CA LEU A 586 -6.16 -1.31 18.80
C LEU A 586 -5.86 -2.65 19.50
N PHE A 587 -6.79 -3.60 19.45
CA PHE A 587 -6.58 -4.93 20.00
C PHE A 587 -5.37 -5.63 19.34
N ALA A 588 -5.30 -5.63 18.02
CA ALA A 588 -4.17 -6.19 17.28
C ALA A 588 -2.85 -5.48 17.65
N TYR A 589 -2.87 -4.15 17.73
CA TYR A 589 -1.72 -3.33 18.12
C TYR A 589 -1.18 -3.71 19.52
N TYR A 590 -2.05 -3.76 20.53
CA TYR A 590 -1.62 -4.08 21.89
C TYR A 590 -1.22 -5.55 22.07
N VAL A 591 -1.86 -6.48 21.36
CA VAL A 591 -1.42 -7.89 21.29
C VAL A 591 0.01 -7.97 20.75
N ALA A 592 0.31 -7.29 19.64
CA ALA A 592 1.64 -7.26 19.04
C ALA A 592 2.66 -6.58 19.97
N LEU A 593 2.27 -5.51 20.67
CA LEU A 593 3.10 -4.82 21.65
C LEU A 593 3.51 -5.75 22.81
N HIS A 594 2.55 -6.49 23.38
CA HIS A 594 2.82 -7.46 24.47
C HIS A 594 3.70 -8.63 24.00
N LYS A 595 3.61 -9.02 22.72
CA LYS A 595 4.48 -10.04 22.13
C LYS A 595 5.88 -9.52 21.79
N GLY A 596 6.13 -8.21 21.89
CA GLY A 596 7.40 -7.59 21.50
C GLY A 596 7.67 -7.66 19.99
N CYS A 597 6.62 -7.69 19.16
CA CYS A 597 6.72 -7.70 17.70
C CYS A 597 7.10 -6.31 17.17
N ASP A 598 7.74 -6.27 15.99
CA ASP A 598 7.91 -5.02 15.26
C ASP A 598 6.59 -4.64 14.59
N ILE A 599 5.91 -3.65 15.15
CA ILE A 599 4.54 -3.27 14.76
C ILE A 599 4.53 -2.49 13.45
N ASP A 600 5.49 -1.56 13.29
CA ASP A 600 5.54 -0.69 12.11
C ASP A 600 6.07 -1.43 10.88
N LYS A 601 6.97 -2.40 11.09
CA LYS A 601 7.64 -3.17 10.04
C LYS A 601 7.59 -4.67 10.37
N PRO A 602 6.41 -5.29 10.32
CA PRO A 602 6.27 -6.71 10.63
C PRO A 602 7.03 -7.57 9.61
N ARG A 603 7.57 -8.70 10.09
CA ARG A 603 8.36 -9.61 9.24
C ARG A 603 7.57 -10.08 8.02
N ASN A 604 8.26 -10.28 6.91
CA ASN A 604 7.71 -10.82 5.67
C ASN A 604 6.56 -10.01 5.05
N LEU A 605 6.43 -8.73 5.40
CA LEU A 605 5.43 -7.82 4.82
C LEU A 605 6.09 -6.54 4.32
N ALA A 606 5.54 -6.00 3.26
CA ALA A 606 5.86 -4.70 2.70
C ALA A 606 4.61 -3.84 2.57
N LYS A 607 4.75 -2.51 2.69
CA LYS A 607 3.60 -1.58 2.67
C LYS A 607 2.79 -1.65 1.38
N SER A 608 3.43 -1.94 0.26
CA SER A 608 2.79 -2.01 -1.05
C SER A 608 3.51 -3.05 -1.90
N VAL A 609 2.77 -3.90 -2.60
CA VAL A 609 3.30 -4.97 -3.44
C VAL A 609 3.29 -4.53 -4.90
N THR A 610 4.48 -4.34 -5.48
CA THR A 610 4.69 -3.88 -6.87
C THR A 610 5.39 -4.93 -7.74
N VAL A 611 5.32 -6.18 -7.33
CA VAL A 611 5.81 -7.35 -8.06
C VAL A 611 4.75 -8.44 -7.96
N GLU A 612 4.68 -9.32 -8.96
CA GLU A 612 3.90 -10.56 -8.91
C GLU A 612 4.61 -11.65 -8.11
#